data_e16499617d6db1ca5d729fcfad2b28d5
#
_entry.id   e16499617d6db1ca5d729fcfad2b28d5
#
_cell.length_a   1.000
_cell.length_b   1.000
_cell.length_c   1.000
_cell.angle_alpha   90.00
_cell.angle_beta   90.00
_cell.angle_gamma   90.00
#
_symmetry.space_group_name_H-M   'P 1'
#
loop_
_entity.id
_entity.type
_entity.pdbx_description
1 polymer ?
#
loop_
_entity_poly.entity_id
_entity_poly.type
_entity_poly.pdbx_seq_one_letter_code
_entity_poly.pdbx_strand_id
1 'polypeptide(L)'
;MNKFSTKFTDILNAIDVIDPINYAKTRNFKNGKVTRLSPYISRGIISTRFIYNKLVEKGYNLKKCEKFIQELAWRDFWQQIWVNKIDLINKDLKRPQLDFNDYKISKSLINNETQIKSVDNEIKILYQSGYMHNHMRMYVASIA
;
A
#
# COMPACT_ATOMS: atom_id res chain seq x y z
N MET A 1 12.45 -5.77 14.62
CA MET A 1 11.08 -5.45 14.17
C MET A 1 10.97 -3.94 13.95
N ASN A 2 10.81 -3.44 12.73
CA ASN A 2 10.60 -2.01 12.52
C ASN A 2 9.17 -1.66 12.95
N LYS A 3 9.00 -1.22 14.19
CA LYS A 3 7.73 -0.64 14.66
C LYS A 3 7.52 0.69 13.96
N PHE A 4 6.31 0.94 13.49
CA PHE A 4 5.91 2.26 13.02
C PHE A 4 5.89 3.23 14.20
N SER A 5 6.60 4.34 14.09
CA SER A 5 6.64 5.34 15.16
C SER A 5 5.27 6.00 15.33
N THR A 6 4.91 6.27 16.59
CA THR A 6 3.72 7.06 16.94
C THR A 6 4.06 8.53 17.20
N LYS A 7 5.35 8.90 17.16
CA LYS A 7 5.80 10.27 17.32
C LYS A 7 5.65 11.03 16.00
N PHE A 8 4.95 12.14 16.01
CA PHE A 8 4.71 12.94 14.81
C PHE A 8 6.01 13.46 14.18
N THR A 9 7.00 13.81 15.00
CA THR A 9 8.32 14.24 14.53
C THR A 9 9.03 13.17 13.68
N ASP A 10 8.93 11.89 14.05
CA ASP A 10 9.53 10.79 13.29
C ASP A 10 8.80 10.59 11.95
N ILE A 11 7.49 10.83 11.93
CA ILE A 11 6.69 10.77 10.71
C ILE A 11 7.09 11.89 9.75
N LEU A 12 7.30 13.11 10.26
CA LEU A 12 7.79 14.23 9.46
C LEU A 12 9.19 13.94 8.90
N ASN A 13 10.11 13.43 9.73
CA ASN A 13 11.43 13.02 9.29
C ASN A 13 11.36 11.94 8.19
N ALA A 14 10.43 10.98 8.31
CA ALA A 14 10.22 9.97 7.26
C ALA A 14 9.72 10.58 5.95
N ILE A 15 8.92 11.66 6.01
CA ILE A 15 8.51 12.41 4.81
C ILE A 15 9.69 13.19 4.22
N ASP A 16 10.56 13.72 5.08
CA ASP A 16 11.70 14.52 4.65
C ASP A 16 12.77 13.71 3.90
N VAL A 17 12.86 12.41 4.13
CA VAL A 17 13.80 11.52 3.44
C VAL A 17 13.20 10.77 2.23
N ILE A 18 11.99 11.14 1.80
CA ILE A 18 11.37 10.53 0.61
C ILE A 18 12.25 10.81 -0.62
N ASP A 19 12.51 9.75 -1.37
CA ASP A 19 13.15 9.80 -2.68
C ASP A 19 12.15 9.36 -3.76
N PRO A 20 11.38 10.31 -4.33
CA PRO A 20 10.30 9.98 -5.27
C PRO A 20 10.82 9.42 -6.60
N ILE A 21 12.06 9.73 -6.96
CA ILE A 21 12.68 9.27 -8.21
C ILE A 21 13.10 7.80 -8.08
N ASN A 22 13.80 7.45 -7.01
CA ASN A 22 14.17 6.06 -6.75
C ASN A 22 12.96 5.20 -6.36
N TYR A 23 11.96 5.78 -5.69
CA TYR A 23 10.67 5.13 -5.50
C TYR A 23 10.09 4.65 -6.83
N ALA A 24 10.01 5.52 -7.83
CA ALA A 24 9.48 5.18 -9.15
C ALA A 24 10.19 3.97 -9.79
N LYS A 25 11.50 3.89 -9.64
CA LYS A 25 12.34 2.84 -10.24
C LYS A 25 12.28 1.50 -9.47
N THR A 26 12.13 1.57 -8.14
CA THR A 26 12.40 0.39 -7.28
C THR A 26 11.21 -0.07 -6.44
N ARG A 27 10.07 0.62 -6.46
CA ARG A 27 8.90 0.33 -5.63
C ARG A 27 8.35 -1.10 -5.71
N ASN A 28 8.61 -1.80 -6.80
CA ASN A 28 8.17 -3.19 -7.00
C ASN A 28 9.20 -4.23 -6.52
N PHE A 29 10.36 -3.80 -6.07
CA PHE A 29 11.36 -4.71 -5.51
C PHE A 29 11.22 -4.80 -4.00
N LYS A 30 11.51 -5.97 -3.44
CA LYS A 30 11.42 -6.22 -1.98
C LYS A 30 12.20 -5.20 -1.15
N ASN A 31 13.40 -4.82 -1.61
CA ASN A 31 14.28 -3.85 -0.96
C ASN A 31 14.21 -2.46 -1.62
N GLY A 32 13.12 -2.17 -2.36
CA GLY A 32 12.93 -0.89 -3.04
C GLY A 32 12.73 0.27 -2.07
N LYS A 33 12.90 1.49 -2.59
CA LYS A 33 12.74 2.74 -1.84
C LYS A 33 11.27 3.10 -1.63
N VAL A 34 10.53 2.23 -0.91
CA VAL A 34 9.15 2.50 -0.52
C VAL A 34 9.11 3.41 0.71
N THR A 35 8.13 4.29 0.78
CA THR A 35 8.04 5.31 1.84
C THR A 35 7.57 4.77 3.18
N ARG A 36 6.84 3.64 3.18
CA ARG A 36 6.16 3.08 4.36
C ARG A 36 5.21 4.05 5.08
N LEU A 37 4.74 5.09 4.39
CA LEU A 37 3.81 6.07 4.96
C LEU A 37 2.34 5.63 4.91
N SER A 38 2.04 4.53 4.23
CA SER A 38 0.66 4.06 4.06
C SER A 38 -0.12 3.86 5.36
N PRO A 39 0.46 3.37 6.49
CA PRO A 39 -0.26 3.28 7.76
C PRO A 39 -0.70 4.65 8.31
N TYR A 40 0.11 5.67 8.14
CA TYR A 40 -0.18 7.03 8.61
C TYR A 40 -1.24 7.72 7.76
N ILE A 41 -1.18 7.51 6.43
CA ILE A 41 -2.17 8.07 5.51
C ILE A 41 -3.53 7.39 5.73
N SER A 42 -3.57 6.06 5.84
CA SER A 42 -4.83 5.32 6.02
C SER A 42 -5.54 5.63 7.33
N ARG A 43 -4.82 6.12 8.34
CA ARG A 43 -5.36 6.55 9.63
C ARG A 43 -5.60 8.06 9.73
N GLY A 44 -5.41 8.80 8.63
CA GLY A 44 -5.64 10.24 8.59
C GLY A 44 -4.64 11.10 9.38
N ILE A 45 -3.48 10.53 9.78
CA ILE A 45 -2.43 11.28 10.50
C ILE A 45 -1.75 12.29 9.57
N ILE A 46 -1.55 11.89 8.31
CA ILE A 46 -1.04 12.72 7.23
C ILE A 46 -1.90 12.50 5.98
N SER A 47 -2.07 13.54 5.15
CA SER A 47 -2.79 13.44 3.89
C SER A 47 -1.83 13.25 2.71
N THR A 48 -2.35 12.72 1.60
CA THR A 48 -1.65 12.66 0.31
C THR A 48 -1.26 14.06 -0.16
N ARG A 49 -2.15 15.03 0.02
CA ARG A 49 -1.91 16.44 -0.28
C ARG A 49 -0.76 17.03 0.54
N PHE A 50 -0.66 16.67 1.81
CA PHE A 50 0.44 17.12 2.67
C PHE A 50 1.79 16.62 2.12
N ILE A 51 1.87 15.34 1.74
CA ILE A 51 3.08 14.77 1.15
C ILE A 51 3.42 15.45 -0.18
N TYR A 52 2.43 15.69 -1.04
CA TYR A 52 2.62 16.41 -2.30
C TYR A 52 3.19 17.83 -2.08
N ASN A 53 2.61 18.57 -1.16
CA ASN A 53 3.08 19.93 -0.82
C ASN A 53 4.54 19.90 -0.34
N LYS A 54 4.94 18.90 0.44
CA LYS A 54 6.32 18.72 0.87
C LYS A 54 7.29 18.49 -0.30
N LEU A 55 6.87 17.81 -1.37
CA LEU A 55 7.69 17.67 -2.57
C LEU A 55 7.87 19.03 -3.28
N VAL A 56 6.80 19.82 -3.35
CA VAL A 56 6.85 21.17 -3.94
C VAL A 56 7.76 22.09 -3.13
N GLU A 57 7.59 22.13 -1.79
CA GLU A 57 8.42 22.92 -0.88
C GLU A 57 9.91 22.58 -1.00
N LYS A 58 10.24 21.32 -1.25
CA LYS A 58 11.63 20.85 -1.46
C LYS A 58 12.17 21.12 -2.85
N GLY A 59 11.41 21.74 -3.74
CA GLY A 59 11.84 22.05 -5.09
C GLY A 59 12.03 20.85 -6.01
N TYR A 60 11.38 19.71 -5.73
CA TYR A 60 11.46 18.57 -6.65
C TYR A 60 10.87 18.91 -8.01
N ASN A 61 11.53 18.47 -9.07
CA ASN A 61 10.95 18.51 -10.41
C ASN A 61 9.77 17.54 -10.50
N LEU A 62 8.55 18.06 -10.53
CA LEU A 62 7.32 17.26 -10.47
C LEU A 62 7.17 16.27 -11.63
N LYS A 63 7.69 16.61 -12.83
CA LYS A 63 7.70 15.68 -13.97
C LYS A 63 8.56 14.44 -13.69
N LYS A 64 9.70 14.61 -13.01
CA LYS A 64 10.54 13.48 -12.59
C LYS A 64 9.92 12.66 -11.44
N CYS A 65 8.97 13.24 -10.71
CA CYS A 65 8.27 12.61 -9.60
C CYS A 65 6.88 12.08 -9.99
N GLU A 66 6.50 12.18 -11.28
CA GLU A 66 5.16 11.85 -11.77
C GLU A 66 4.65 10.52 -11.26
N LYS A 67 5.46 9.47 -11.33
CA LYS A 67 5.05 8.14 -10.87
C LYS A 67 4.71 8.08 -9.38
N PHE A 68 5.46 8.78 -8.54
CA PHE A 68 5.17 8.87 -7.11
C PHE A 68 3.87 9.65 -6.86
N ILE A 69 3.68 10.75 -7.58
CA ILE A 69 2.47 11.59 -7.50
C ILE A 69 1.25 10.79 -7.95
N GLN A 70 1.34 10.01 -9.02
CA GLN A 70 0.28 9.10 -9.46
C GLN A 70 -0.12 8.10 -8.37
N GLU A 71 0.86 7.52 -7.64
CA GLU A 71 0.54 6.56 -6.57
C GLU A 71 -0.17 7.24 -5.36
N LEU A 72 0.11 8.52 -5.09
CA LEU A 72 -0.67 9.31 -4.14
C LEU A 72 -2.10 9.56 -4.66
N ALA A 73 -2.22 9.97 -5.93
CA ALA A 73 -3.51 10.24 -6.56
C ALA A 73 -4.40 8.99 -6.67
N TRP A 74 -3.81 7.81 -6.95
CA TRP A 74 -4.55 6.55 -6.94
C TRP A 74 -5.23 6.28 -5.59
N ARG A 75 -4.59 6.63 -4.48
CA ARG A 75 -5.20 6.47 -3.16
C ARG A 75 -6.45 7.33 -3.00
N ASP A 76 -6.38 8.60 -3.41
CA ASP A 76 -7.52 9.52 -3.34
C ASP A 76 -8.64 9.09 -4.29
N PHE A 77 -8.27 8.64 -5.50
CA PHE A 77 -9.22 8.09 -6.47
C PHE A 77 -9.99 6.89 -5.90
N TRP A 78 -9.30 5.92 -5.30
CA TRP A 78 -9.95 4.74 -4.73
C TRP A 78 -10.81 5.06 -3.51
N GLN A 79 -10.48 6.09 -2.73
CA GLN A 79 -11.35 6.58 -1.67
C GLN A 79 -12.64 7.19 -2.25
N GLN A 80 -12.55 7.95 -3.36
CA GLN A 80 -13.73 8.46 -4.04
C GLN A 80 -14.59 7.32 -4.63
N ILE A 81 -13.98 6.30 -5.20
CA ILE A 81 -14.70 5.10 -5.65
C ILE A 81 -15.43 4.43 -4.47
N TRP A 82 -14.76 4.30 -3.32
CA TRP A 82 -15.38 3.74 -2.11
C TRP A 82 -16.62 4.53 -1.71
N VAL A 83 -16.52 5.84 -1.60
CA VAL A 83 -17.64 6.72 -1.19
C VAL A 83 -18.79 6.66 -2.20
N ASN A 84 -18.50 6.67 -3.50
CA ASN A 84 -19.53 6.75 -4.54
C ASN A 84 -20.14 5.39 -4.92
N LYS A 85 -19.51 4.28 -4.55
CA LYS A 85 -19.93 2.91 -4.94
C LYS A 85 -20.01 1.97 -3.74
N ILE A 86 -20.37 2.50 -2.58
CA ILE A 86 -20.37 1.76 -1.31
C ILE A 86 -21.13 0.45 -1.37
N ASP A 87 -22.28 0.43 -2.06
CA ASP A 87 -23.12 -0.76 -2.20
C ASP A 87 -22.54 -1.81 -3.17
N LEU A 88 -21.54 -1.42 -3.97
CA LEU A 88 -20.91 -2.27 -4.98
C LEU A 88 -19.51 -2.74 -4.55
N ILE A 89 -18.94 -2.17 -3.49
CA ILE A 89 -17.55 -2.49 -3.05
C ILE A 89 -17.37 -3.97 -2.69
N ASN A 90 -18.41 -4.59 -2.15
CA ASN A 90 -18.40 -6.00 -1.77
C ASN A 90 -18.99 -6.92 -2.86
N LYS A 91 -19.10 -6.44 -4.09
CA LYS A 91 -19.61 -7.19 -5.24
C LYS A 91 -18.59 -7.11 -6.38
N ASP A 92 -18.67 -8.06 -7.28
CA ASP A 92 -17.87 -8.04 -8.51
C ASP A 92 -18.26 -6.85 -9.39
N LEU A 93 -17.32 -5.91 -9.59
CA LEU A 93 -17.59 -4.64 -10.26
C LEU A 93 -17.78 -4.73 -11.77
N LYS A 94 -17.17 -5.74 -12.42
CA LYS A 94 -17.22 -5.90 -13.88
C LYS A 94 -18.19 -6.99 -14.31
N ARG A 95 -17.98 -8.18 -13.83
CA ARG A 95 -18.78 -9.38 -14.10
C ARG A 95 -18.71 -10.31 -12.90
N PRO A 96 -19.76 -11.08 -12.61
CA PRO A 96 -19.69 -12.08 -11.56
C PRO A 96 -18.51 -13.03 -11.80
N GLN A 97 -17.76 -13.31 -10.76
CA GLN A 97 -16.76 -14.36 -10.80
C GLN A 97 -17.48 -15.69 -10.66
N LEU A 98 -17.30 -16.55 -11.65
CA LEU A 98 -17.90 -17.89 -11.69
C LEU A 98 -16.80 -18.93 -11.39
N ASP A 99 -17.22 -20.17 -11.22
CA ASP A 99 -16.31 -21.32 -11.10
C ASP A 99 -15.44 -21.34 -9.84
N PHE A 100 -15.97 -20.88 -8.71
CA PHE A 100 -15.35 -21.11 -7.40
C PHE A 100 -16.24 -22.01 -6.53
N ASN A 101 -15.58 -22.81 -5.66
CA ASN A 101 -16.25 -23.84 -4.88
C ASN A 101 -16.55 -23.41 -3.44
N ASP A 102 -15.93 -22.34 -2.95
CA ASP A 102 -16.10 -21.86 -1.58
C ASP A 102 -15.91 -20.35 -1.50
N TYR A 103 -16.56 -19.72 -0.52
CA TYR A 103 -16.42 -18.29 -0.18
C TYR A 103 -15.44 -18.06 0.99
N LYS A 104 -14.73 -19.10 1.42
CA LYS A 104 -13.81 -19.01 2.56
C LYS A 104 -12.38 -18.83 2.10
N ILE A 105 -11.64 -18.01 2.82
CA ILE A 105 -10.18 -17.92 2.63
C ILE A 105 -9.53 -19.24 3.00
N SER A 106 -8.60 -19.70 2.17
CA SER A 106 -7.82 -20.90 2.40
C SER A 106 -7.10 -20.88 3.78
N LYS A 107 -7.16 -21.97 4.52
CA LYS A 107 -6.43 -22.13 5.80
C LYS A 107 -4.91 -21.95 5.60
N SER A 108 -4.36 -22.38 4.49
CA SER A 108 -2.94 -22.23 4.18
C SER A 108 -2.52 -20.75 4.07
N LEU A 109 -3.39 -19.89 3.55
CA LEU A 109 -3.16 -18.44 3.55
C LEU A 109 -3.25 -17.86 4.96
N ILE A 110 -4.28 -18.22 5.72
CA ILE A 110 -4.47 -17.73 7.10
C ILE A 110 -3.28 -18.12 7.99
N ASN A 111 -2.79 -19.35 7.84
CA ASN A 111 -1.71 -19.90 8.65
C ASN A 111 -0.31 -19.57 8.11
N ASN A 112 -0.19 -18.85 6.98
CA ASN A 112 1.08 -18.64 6.25
C ASN A 112 1.83 -19.94 5.92
N GLU A 113 1.10 -20.93 5.44
CA GLU A 113 1.55 -22.27 5.08
C GLU A 113 1.27 -22.60 3.60
N THR A 114 1.39 -21.59 2.73
CA THR A 114 1.14 -21.75 1.28
C THR A 114 2.26 -22.49 0.54
N GLN A 115 3.40 -22.73 1.20
CA GLN A 115 4.65 -23.25 0.65
C GLN A 115 5.34 -22.28 -0.34
N ILE A 116 4.80 -21.08 -0.52
CA ILE A 116 5.42 -20.01 -1.29
C ILE A 116 6.12 -19.08 -0.31
N LYS A 117 7.43 -19.27 -0.12
CA LYS A 117 8.24 -18.55 0.89
C LYS A 117 8.00 -17.03 0.94
N SER A 118 7.87 -16.39 -0.22
CA SER A 118 7.66 -14.94 -0.30
C SER A 118 6.29 -14.54 0.24
N VAL A 119 5.25 -15.32 -0.04
CA VAL A 119 3.88 -15.11 0.43
C VAL A 119 3.80 -15.33 1.94
N ASP A 120 4.28 -16.47 2.40
CA ASP A 120 4.23 -16.85 3.82
C ASP A 120 4.98 -15.85 4.71
N ASN A 121 6.16 -15.39 4.26
CA ASN A 121 6.91 -14.36 4.97
C ASN A 121 6.19 -13.02 5.05
N GLU A 122 5.52 -12.59 3.98
CA GLU A 122 4.79 -11.31 3.98
C GLU A 122 3.50 -11.37 4.81
N ILE A 123 2.81 -12.51 4.83
CA ILE A 123 1.66 -12.73 5.71
C ILE A 123 2.13 -12.71 7.17
N LYS A 124 3.25 -13.36 7.49
CA LYS A 124 3.85 -13.32 8.82
C LYS A 124 4.21 -11.90 9.24
N ILE A 125 4.81 -11.10 8.34
CA ILE A 125 5.12 -9.69 8.59
C ILE A 125 3.85 -8.88 8.82
N LEU A 126 2.78 -9.15 8.05
CA LEU A 126 1.48 -8.51 8.24
C LEU A 126 0.94 -8.76 9.65
N TYR A 127 0.93 -10.01 10.12
CA TYR A 127 0.46 -10.34 11.47
C TYR A 127 1.30 -9.71 12.57
N GLN A 128 2.61 -9.58 12.35
CA GLN A 128 3.53 -9.03 13.34
C GLN A 128 3.55 -7.49 13.40
N SER A 129 3.31 -6.81 12.27
CA SER A 129 3.53 -5.37 12.14
C SER A 129 2.29 -4.59 11.66
N GLY A 130 1.25 -5.27 11.19
CA GLY A 130 0.11 -4.65 10.52
C GLY A 130 0.44 -4.07 9.14
N TYR A 131 1.61 -4.40 8.57
CA TYR A 131 2.06 -3.89 7.28
C TYR A 131 2.46 -5.02 6.34
N MET A 132 2.03 -4.90 5.08
CA MET A 132 2.49 -5.74 3.97
C MET A 132 2.91 -4.85 2.82
N HIS A 133 4.03 -5.17 2.17
CA HIS A 133 4.49 -4.45 0.99
C HIS A 133 3.42 -4.43 -0.11
N ASN A 134 3.18 -3.26 -0.74
CA ASN A 134 2.05 -3.11 -1.68
C ASN A 134 2.09 -4.12 -2.84
N HIS A 135 3.26 -4.41 -3.37
CA HIS A 135 3.42 -5.39 -4.45
C HIS A 135 3.00 -6.80 -3.98
N MET A 136 3.35 -7.18 -2.75
CA MET A 136 2.97 -8.48 -2.19
C MET A 136 1.47 -8.60 -1.90
N ARG A 137 0.78 -7.48 -1.61
CA ARG A 137 -0.69 -7.50 -1.46
C ARG A 137 -1.38 -7.97 -2.73
N MET A 138 -0.84 -7.59 -3.91
CA MET A 138 -1.39 -8.03 -5.19
C MET A 138 -1.24 -9.55 -5.38
N TYR A 139 -0.08 -10.11 -5.02
CA TYR A 139 0.13 -11.56 -5.09
C TYR A 139 -0.77 -12.31 -4.09
N VAL A 140 -0.83 -11.87 -2.84
CA VAL A 140 -1.70 -12.49 -1.84
C VAL A 140 -3.17 -12.45 -2.29
N ALA A 141 -3.63 -11.29 -2.78
CA ALA A 141 -5.00 -11.15 -3.29
C ALA A 141 -5.29 -11.98 -4.54
N SER A 142 -4.27 -12.32 -5.35
CA SER A 142 -4.47 -13.13 -6.56
C SER A 142 -4.56 -14.64 -6.30
N ILE A 143 -4.16 -15.08 -5.11
CA ILE A 143 -4.20 -16.49 -4.70
C ILE A 143 -5.21 -16.75 -3.56
N ALA A 144 -5.85 -15.69 -3.05
CA ALA A 144 -6.90 -15.79 -2.05
C ALA A 144 -8.24 -16.14 -2.69
#